data_8751840ed0996745273b1d760762f3cd
#
_entry.id   8751840ed0996745273b1d760762f3cd
#
_cell.length_a   1.000
_cell.length_b   1.000
_cell.length_c   1.000
_cell.angle_alpha   90.00
_cell.angle_beta   90.00
_cell.angle_gamma   90.00
#
_symmetry.space_group_name_H-M   'P 1'
#
loop_
_entity.id
_entity.type
_entity.pdbx_description
1 polymer ?
#
loop_
_entity_poly.entity_id
_entity_poly.type
_entity_poly.pdbx_seq_one_letter_code
_entity_poly.pdbx_strand_id
1 'polypeptide(L)'
;MSELSPLDQLVAACRWIGEKGWAPATGGNMSVRENDRFCLLSESGKDKGSLTRDDFIQVEIATSSAPSGRRPSAETGLHTLIYRLFPDAGAVLHTHTVNATVLSRVEKGSALRLEGYEMQKTLAGQHTHLACVAIPLFDNDQDIDALAQRIEAYARHNPFRYGFLLRGHGLTCWGRDVNEARRHLEGLEFLFECERQRRLLEAQ
;
A
#
# COMPACT_ATOMS: atom_id res chain seq x y z
N MET A 1 5.59 -25.38 -16.00
CA MET A 1 5.30 -24.96 -14.62
C MET A 1 4.07 -24.06 -14.71
N SER A 2 2.95 -24.43 -14.06
CA SER A 2 1.76 -23.57 -14.05
C SER A 2 2.08 -22.28 -13.29
N GLU A 3 1.72 -21.14 -13.88
CA GLU A 3 1.81 -19.85 -13.19
C GLU A 3 0.99 -19.90 -11.90
N LEU A 4 1.54 -19.36 -10.80
CA LEU A 4 0.81 -19.25 -9.53
C LEU A 4 -0.41 -18.36 -9.71
N SER A 5 -1.53 -18.72 -9.09
CA SER A 5 -2.72 -17.86 -9.10
C SER A 5 -2.40 -16.50 -8.42
N PRO A 6 -3.13 -15.43 -8.75
CA PRO A 6 -2.92 -14.13 -8.08
C PRO A 6 -2.99 -14.20 -6.56
N LEU A 7 -3.88 -15.03 -6.00
CA LEU A 7 -3.96 -15.25 -4.56
C LEU A 7 -2.73 -15.97 -4.00
N ASP A 8 -2.19 -16.97 -4.71
CA ASP A 8 -0.96 -17.66 -4.27
C ASP A 8 0.25 -16.72 -4.29
N GLN A 9 0.32 -15.84 -5.30
CA GLN A 9 1.34 -14.79 -5.37
C GLN A 9 1.20 -13.82 -4.18
N LEU A 10 -0.04 -13.46 -3.82
CA LEU A 10 -0.31 -12.57 -2.68
C LEU A 10 0.07 -13.24 -1.35
N VAL A 11 -0.25 -14.51 -1.15
CA VAL A 11 0.18 -15.28 0.04
C VAL A 11 1.70 -15.30 0.17
N ALA A 12 2.41 -15.52 -0.95
CA ALA A 12 3.87 -15.46 -0.97
C ALA A 12 4.41 -14.05 -0.65
N ALA A 13 3.76 -13.00 -1.19
CA ALA A 13 4.12 -11.61 -0.87
C ALA A 13 3.88 -11.28 0.61
N CYS A 14 2.79 -11.74 1.21
CA CYS A 14 2.50 -11.57 2.63
C CYS A 14 3.60 -12.20 3.51
N ARG A 15 4.02 -13.43 3.18
CA ARG A 15 5.12 -14.10 3.89
C ARG A 15 6.41 -13.29 3.82
N TRP A 16 6.77 -12.84 2.62
CA TRP A 16 7.94 -12.00 2.41
C TRP A 16 7.84 -10.67 3.19
N ILE A 17 6.66 -10.01 3.24
CA ILE A 17 6.43 -8.80 4.05
C ILE A 17 6.64 -9.10 5.55
N GLY A 18 6.15 -10.25 6.02
CA GLY A 18 6.37 -10.71 7.39
C GLY A 18 7.85 -10.93 7.72
N GLU A 19 8.60 -11.61 6.82
CA GLU A 19 10.06 -11.83 6.94
C GLU A 19 10.85 -10.51 6.99
N LYS A 20 10.39 -9.47 6.25
CA LYS A 20 10.95 -8.12 6.31
C LYS A 20 10.59 -7.34 7.59
N GLY A 21 9.65 -7.83 8.40
CA GLY A 21 9.15 -7.11 9.56
C GLY A 21 8.32 -5.86 9.22
N TRP A 22 7.71 -5.82 8.04
CA TRP A 22 6.98 -4.65 7.54
C TRP A 22 5.48 -4.64 7.91
N ALA A 23 5.02 -5.69 8.55
CA ALA A 23 3.65 -5.83 9.09
C ALA A 23 3.69 -6.32 10.55
N PRO A 24 4.33 -5.58 11.47
CA PRO A 24 4.52 -6.02 12.85
C PRO A 24 3.19 -6.12 13.60
N ALA A 25 3.15 -7.01 14.60
CA ALA A 25 2.02 -7.15 15.54
C ALA A 25 0.65 -7.28 14.84
N THR A 26 0.56 -8.10 13.80
CA THR A 26 -0.64 -8.31 12.96
C THR A 26 -1.10 -7.08 12.15
N GLY A 27 -0.31 -6.01 12.16
CA GLY A 27 -0.58 -4.80 11.38
C GLY A 27 -0.56 -5.03 9.87
N GLY A 28 -0.99 -4.01 9.12
CA GLY A 28 -1.08 -4.08 7.67
C GLY A 28 -2.23 -4.95 7.14
N ASN A 29 -2.49 -4.85 5.86
CA ASN A 29 -3.49 -5.65 5.15
C ASN A 29 -3.16 -5.66 3.64
N MET A 30 -3.50 -6.75 2.96
CA MET A 30 -3.15 -6.97 1.58
C MET A 30 -4.37 -7.52 0.82
N SER A 31 -4.51 -7.07 -0.42
CA SER A 31 -5.58 -7.58 -1.29
C SER A 31 -5.11 -7.80 -2.71
N VAL A 32 -5.85 -8.64 -3.42
CA VAL A 32 -5.71 -8.86 -4.86
C VAL A 32 -7.08 -8.77 -5.52
N ARG A 33 -7.16 -8.12 -6.68
CA ARG A 33 -8.37 -8.08 -7.50
C ARG A 33 -8.66 -9.48 -8.04
N GLU A 34 -9.86 -9.96 -7.82
CA GLU A 34 -10.34 -11.22 -8.36
C GLU A 34 -11.00 -11.01 -9.75
N ASN A 35 -11.79 -9.94 -9.85
CA ASN A 35 -12.46 -9.49 -11.07
C ASN A 35 -12.93 -8.04 -10.90
N ASP A 36 -13.74 -7.54 -11.83
CA ASP A 36 -14.23 -6.14 -11.79
C ASP A 36 -15.15 -5.86 -10.59
N ARG A 37 -15.77 -6.89 -10.01
CA ARG A 37 -16.70 -6.75 -8.90
C ARG A 37 -16.08 -7.05 -7.55
N PHE A 38 -15.13 -7.96 -7.47
CA PHE A 38 -14.62 -8.48 -6.21
C PHE A 38 -13.10 -8.39 -6.10
N CYS A 39 -12.63 -8.22 -4.87
CA CYS A 39 -11.25 -8.46 -4.48
C CYS A 39 -11.19 -9.46 -3.31
N LEU A 40 -10.04 -10.10 -3.14
CA LEU A 40 -9.72 -10.95 -2.00
C LEU A 40 -8.82 -10.14 -1.06
N LEU A 41 -9.27 -9.90 0.18
CA LEU A 41 -8.60 -9.08 1.18
C LEU A 41 -8.24 -9.93 2.40
N SER A 42 -7.05 -9.74 2.94
CA SER A 42 -6.61 -10.43 4.17
C SER A 42 -7.51 -10.11 5.36
N GLU A 43 -7.87 -11.14 6.12
CA GLU A 43 -8.70 -11.02 7.31
C GLU A 43 -7.98 -10.25 8.43
N SER A 44 -8.74 -9.51 9.22
CA SER A 44 -8.22 -8.70 10.31
C SER A 44 -7.64 -9.55 11.46
N GLY A 45 -6.57 -9.03 12.11
CA GLY A 45 -6.01 -9.62 13.32
C GLY A 45 -5.14 -10.85 13.11
N LYS A 46 -4.83 -11.20 11.86
CA LYS A 46 -3.94 -12.33 11.53
C LYS A 46 -2.53 -11.86 11.26
N ASP A 47 -1.53 -12.66 11.66
CA ASP A 47 -0.13 -12.43 11.32
C ASP A 47 0.10 -12.57 9.80
N LYS A 48 0.61 -11.51 9.18
CA LYS A 48 0.77 -11.45 7.72
C LYS A 48 1.84 -12.42 7.21
N GLY A 49 2.82 -12.76 8.03
CA GLY A 49 3.86 -13.73 7.71
C GLY A 49 3.38 -15.19 7.64
N SER A 50 2.23 -15.49 8.21
CA SER A 50 1.68 -16.85 8.31
C SER A 50 0.35 -17.07 7.59
N LEU A 51 -0.09 -16.10 6.78
CA LEU A 51 -1.35 -16.20 6.04
C LEU A 51 -1.36 -17.37 5.06
N THR A 52 -2.53 -18.00 4.97
CA THR A 52 -2.90 -19.01 3.98
C THR A 52 -4.01 -18.48 3.06
N ARG A 53 -4.41 -19.22 2.04
CA ARG A 53 -5.52 -18.83 1.15
C ARG A 53 -6.84 -18.62 1.90
N ASP A 54 -7.10 -19.42 2.96
CA ASP A 54 -8.33 -19.37 3.74
C ASP A 54 -8.45 -18.11 4.61
N ASP A 55 -7.35 -17.37 4.77
CA ASP A 55 -7.29 -16.12 5.53
C ASP A 55 -7.66 -14.89 4.69
N PHE A 56 -8.07 -15.11 3.45
CA PHE A 56 -8.57 -14.04 2.57
C PHE A 56 -10.08 -14.14 2.41
N ILE A 57 -10.73 -12.99 2.43
CA ILE A 57 -12.17 -12.88 2.27
C ILE A 57 -12.50 -12.12 0.99
N GLN A 58 -13.55 -12.54 0.33
CA GLN A 58 -14.07 -11.84 -0.84
C GLN A 58 -14.81 -10.56 -0.39
N VAL A 59 -14.44 -9.44 -0.98
CA VAL A 59 -15.03 -8.13 -0.70
C VAL A 59 -15.56 -7.54 -2.01
N GLU A 60 -16.78 -7.02 -1.99
CA GLU A 60 -17.35 -6.31 -3.13
C GLU A 60 -16.72 -4.91 -3.25
N ILE A 61 -16.12 -4.62 -4.40
CA ILE A 61 -15.37 -3.36 -4.63
C ILE A 61 -16.28 -2.13 -4.56
N ALA A 62 -17.50 -2.24 -5.09
CA ALA A 62 -18.42 -1.11 -5.15
C ALA A 62 -18.94 -0.66 -3.77
N THR A 63 -19.20 -1.60 -2.88
CA THR A 63 -19.88 -1.37 -1.59
C THR A 63 -18.96 -1.55 -0.38
N SER A 64 -17.74 -2.09 -0.58
CA SER A 64 -16.81 -2.51 0.48
C SER A 64 -17.40 -3.58 1.41
N SER A 65 -18.45 -4.28 1.00
CA SER A 65 -19.11 -5.29 1.81
C SER A 65 -18.39 -6.64 1.77
N ALA A 66 -18.34 -7.31 2.90
CA ALA A 66 -17.81 -8.66 3.07
C ALA A 66 -18.92 -9.62 3.53
N PRO A 67 -18.77 -10.96 3.34
CA PRO A 67 -19.71 -11.94 3.83
C PRO A 67 -19.90 -11.87 5.36
N SER A 68 -21.09 -12.16 5.84
CA SER A 68 -21.37 -12.24 7.28
C SER A 68 -20.51 -13.31 7.95
N GLY A 69 -20.11 -13.05 9.20
CA GLY A 69 -19.33 -14.01 10.00
C GLY A 69 -17.80 -13.97 9.75
N ARG A 70 -17.32 -13.20 8.78
CA ARG A 70 -15.89 -12.95 8.57
C ARG A 70 -15.55 -11.53 9.09
N ARG A 71 -14.29 -11.32 9.46
CA ARG A 71 -13.83 -10.02 10.00
C ARG A 71 -12.94 -9.30 9.00
N PRO A 72 -13.48 -8.41 8.15
CA PRO A 72 -12.69 -7.64 7.23
C PRO A 72 -11.74 -6.69 7.96
N SER A 73 -10.68 -6.24 7.28
CA SER A 73 -9.83 -5.16 7.79
C SER A 73 -10.65 -3.89 8.01
N ALA A 74 -10.31 -3.11 9.04
CA ALA A 74 -10.88 -1.77 9.21
C ALA A 74 -10.64 -0.88 7.98
N GLU A 75 -9.55 -1.08 7.25
CA GLU A 75 -9.16 -0.31 6.08
C GLU A 75 -9.69 -0.87 4.74
N THR A 76 -10.66 -1.78 4.79
CA THR A 76 -11.31 -2.34 3.58
C THR A 76 -11.74 -1.26 2.60
N GLY A 77 -12.30 -0.16 3.10
CA GLY A 77 -12.74 0.99 2.28
C GLY A 77 -11.61 1.65 1.49
N LEU A 78 -10.37 1.65 2.00
CA LEU A 78 -9.21 2.19 1.28
C LEU A 78 -8.76 1.27 0.14
N HIS A 79 -8.77 -0.04 0.33
CA HIS A 79 -8.46 -1.00 -0.73
C HIS A 79 -9.47 -0.91 -1.88
N THR A 80 -10.75 -0.93 -1.56
CA THR A 80 -11.80 -0.83 -2.57
C THR A 80 -11.81 0.52 -3.26
N LEU A 81 -11.48 1.61 -2.56
CA LEU A 81 -11.27 2.93 -3.16
C LEU A 81 -10.16 2.89 -4.21
N ILE A 82 -9.00 2.29 -3.90
CA ILE A 82 -7.89 2.17 -4.87
C ILE A 82 -8.35 1.42 -6.12
N TYR A 83 -9.07 0.31 -5.97
CA TYR A 83 -9.60 -0.43 -7.11
C TYR A 83 -10.61 0.36 -7.94
N ARG A 84 -11.37 1.27 -7.34
CA ARG A 84 -12.29 2.16 -8.07
C ARG A 84 -11.55 3.30 -8.77
N LEU A 85 -10.57 3.90 -8.11
CA LEU A 85 -9.80 5.04 -8.67
C LEU A 85 -8.80 4.61 -9.75
N PHE A 86 -8.25 3.40 -9.60
CA PHE A 86 -7.22 2.86 -10.48
C PHE A 86 -7.67 1.49 -11.04
N PRO A 87 -8.44 1.48 -12.13
CA PRO A 87 -8.98 0.22 -12.70
C PRO A 87 -7.90 -0.81 -13.04
N ASP A 88 -6.70 -0.36 -13.38
CA ASP A 88 -5.54 -1.22 -13.67
C ASP A 88 -4.88 -1.80 -12.41
N ALA A 89 -5.24 -1.35 -11.20
CA ALA A 89 -4.71 -1.91 -9.98
C ALA A 89 -5.21 -3.34 -9.78
N GLY A 90 -4.29 -4.30 -9.74
CA GLY A 90 -4.57 -5.72 -9.52
C GLY A 90 -4.22 -6.19 -8.11
N ALA A 91 -3.34 -5.48 -7.39
CA ALA A 91 -3.01 -5.79 -6.00
C ALA A 91 -2.73 -4.52 -5.19
N VAL A 92 -3.12 -4.52 -3.91
CA VAL A 92 -2.89 -3.43 -2.96
C VAL A 92 -2.23 -3.98 -1.71
N LEU A 93 -1.14 -3.35 -1.28
CA LEU A 93 -0.34 -3.72 -0.11
C LEU A 93 -0.29 -2.54 0.87
N HIS A 94 -0.71 -2.76 2.11
CA HIS A 94 -0.60 -1.78 3.18
C HIS A 94 0.31 -2.30 4.29
N THR A 95 1.32 -1.51 4.66
CA THR A 95 2.39 -1.90 5.60
C THR A 95 2.65 -0.81 6.64
N HIS A 96 3.18 -1.24 7.81
CA HIS A 96 3.52 -0.39 8.95
C HIS A 96 5.02 -0.40 9.19
N THR A 97 5.81 0.12 8.26
CA THR A 97 7.26 0.18 8.42
C THR A 97 7.69 1.38 9.27
N VAL A 98 8.84 1.27 9.90
CA VAL A 98 9.41 2.39 10.67
C VAL A 98 9.70 3.59 9.76
N ASN A 99 10.21 3.35 8.54
CA ASN A 99 10.56 4.42 7.61
C ASN A 99 9.31 5.21 7.17
N ALA A 100 8.27 4.52 6.68
CA ALA A 100 7.02 5.16 6.28
C ALA A 100 6.34 5.89 7.44
N THR A 101 6.30 5.27 8.63
CA THR A 101 5.69 5.84 9.83
C THR A 101 6.40 7.12 10.28
N VAL A 102 7.73 7.10 10.36
CA VAL A 102 8.49 8.26 10.82
C VAL A 102 8.46 9.38 9.80
N LEU A 103 8.74 9.09 8.52
CA LEU A 103 8.75 10.12 7.47
C LEU A 103 7.38 10.79 7.33
N SER A 104 6.30 10.01 7.32
CA SER A 104 4.95 10.56 7.22
C SER A 104 4.58 11.46 8.41
N ARG A 105 5.16 11.21 9.58
CA ARG A 105 4.93 12.01 10.79
C ARG A 105 5.72 13.32 10.82
N VAL A 106 6.98 13.29 10.33
CA VAL A 106 7.85 14.49 10.37
C VAL A 106 7.67 15.38 9.15
N GLU A 107 7.23 14.86 8.03
CA GLU A 107 6.95 15.65 6.82
C GLU A 107 5.83 16.66 7.07
N LYS A 108 6.08 17.94 6.76
CA LYS A 108 5.11 19.03 6.96
C LYS A 108 4.25 19.31 5.74
N GLY A 109 4.74 18.92 4.55
CA GLY A 109 4.03 19.09 3.28
C GLY A 109 2.89 18.10 3.09
N SER A 110 2.15 18.26 2.01
CA SER A 110 1.06 17.35 1.58
C SER A 110 1.57 16.13 0.80
N ALA A 111 2.88 16.06 0.52
CA ALA A 111 3.50 14.93 -0.17
C ALA A 111 4.97 14.79 0.24
N LEU A 112 5.44 13.55 0.37
CA LEU A 112 6.85 13.22 0.45
C LEU A 112 7.43 13.23 -0.95
N ARG A 113 8.45 14.05 -1.18
CA ARG A 113 9.13 14.16 -2.49
C ARG A 113 10.39 13.32 -2.49
N LEU A 114 10.52 12.49 -3.52
CA LEU A 114 11.66 11.62 -3.76
C LEU A 114 12.30 12.02 -5.09
N GLU A 115 13.57 12.42 -5.06
CA GLU A 115 14.29 12.94 -6.21
C GLU A 115 15.77 12.60 -6.10
N GLY A 116 16.42 12.33 -7.24
CA GLY A 116 17.86 12.07 -7.29
C GLY A 116 18.27 10.63 -6.96
N TYR A 117 17.33 9.72 -6.76
CA TYR A 117 17.61 8.33 -6.42
C TYR A 117 17.44 7.40 -7.61
N GLU A 118 18.45 6.62 -7.93
CA GLU A 118 18.41 5.64 -9.03
C GLU A 118 17.27 4.61 -8.85
N MET A 119 17.00 4.24 -7.59
CA MET A 119 15.94 3.28 -7.25
C MET A 119 14.51 3.77 -7.56
N GLN A 120 14.31 5.04 -7.94
CA GLN A 120 13.02 5.51 -8.48
C GLN A 120 12.61 4.71 -9.73
N LYS A 121 13.56 4.15 -10.48
CA LYS A 121 13.30 3.29 -11.64
C LYS A 121 12.63 1.95 -11.31
N THR A 122 12.49 1.59 -10.04
CA THR A 122 11.66 0.46 -9.61
C THR A 122 10.17 0.75 -9.73
N LEU A 123 9.81 2.03 -9.78
CA LEU A 123 8.42 2.47 -9.90
C LEU A 123 8.01 2.46 -11.38
N ALA A 124 6.88 1.86 -11.69
CA ALA A 124 6.42 1.67 -13.07
C ALA A 124 6.34 3.00 -13.84
N GLY A 125 6.97 3.04 -15.02
CA GLY A 125 7.03 4.23 -15.86
C GLY A 125 8.06 5.29 -15.45
N GLN A 126 8.87 5.05 -14.42
CA GLN A 126 10.00 5.90 -14.09
C GLN A 126 11.25 5.40 -14.81
N HIS A 127 11.87 6.28 -15.60
CA HIS A 127 13.04 5.95 -16.41
C HIS A 127 14.27 6.77 -16.05
N THR A 128 14.13 7.72 -15.12
CA THR A 128 15.21 8.63 -14.72
C THR A 128 15.14 8.91 -13.22
N HIS A 129 16.31 9.11 -12.61
CA HIS A 129 16.44 9.56 -11.21
C HIS A 129 16.18 11.07 -11.06
N LEU A 130 16.11 11.83 -12.17
CA LEU A 130 15.93 13.29 -12.16
C LEU A 130 14.46 13.71 -12.02
N ALA A 131 13.52 12.77 -12.20
CA ALA A 131 12.11 13.08 -12.00
C ALA A 131 11.77 13.14 -10.52
N CYS A 132 10.96 14.11 -10.11
CA CYS A 132 10.42 14.14 -8.75
C CYS A 132 9.21 13.21 -8.67
N VAL A 133 9.30 12.21 -7.79
CA VAL A 133 8.19 11.33 -7.42
C VAL A 133 7.57 11.86 -6.13
N ALA A 134 6.32 12.27 -6.18
CA ALA A 134 5.58 12.76 -5.02
C ALA A 134 4.64 11.67 -4.50
N ILE A 135 4.80 11.28 -3.24
CA ILE A 135 3.93 10.35 -2.53
C ILE A 135 3.01 11.17 -1.61
N PRO A 136 1.70 11.24 -1.89
CA PRO A 136 0.76 12.02 -1.09
C PRO A 136 0.73 11.59 0.37
N LEU A 137 0.53 12.56 1.28
CA LEU A 137 0.32 12.33 2.70
C LEU A 137 -1.09 12.77 3.09
N PHE A 138 -1.78 11.90 3.82
CA PHE A 138 -3.07 12.20 4.43
C PHE A 138 -2.98 12.06 5.94
N ASP A 139 -3.73 12.87 6.66
CA ASP A 139 -3.88 12.71 8.10
C ASP A 139 -4.58 11.38 8.38
N ASN A 140 -4.05 10.64 9.35
CA ASN A 140 -4.64 9.39 9.78
C ASN A 140 -6.00 9.65 10.43
N ASP A 141 -7.00 8.84 10.10
CA ASP A 141 -8.35 8.94 10.63
C ASP A 141 -8.91 7.55 10.92
N GLN A 142 -9.66 7.44 12.01
CA GLN A 142 -10.37 6.21 12.36
C GLN A 142 -11.69 6.09 11.58
N ASP A 143 -12.24 7.21 11.11
CA ASP A 143 -13.35 7.22 10.15
C ASP A 143 -12.79 6.99 8.75
N ILE A 144 -12.79 5.71 8.35
CA ILE A 144 -12.24 5.28 7.06
C ILE A 144 -13.07 5.81 5.88
N ASP A 145 -14.37 6.00 6.05
CA ASP A 145 -15.21 6.56 4.98
C ASP A 145 -14.88 8.03 4.74
N ALA A 146 -14.69 8.82 5.81
CA ALA A 146 -14.25 10.21 5.70
C ALA A 146 -12.83 10.30 5.10
N LEU A 147 -11.92 9.41 5.49
CA LEU A 147 -10.57 9.34 4.93
C LEU A 147 -10.61 8.99 3.43
N ALA A 148 -11.41 7.99 3.05
CA ALA A 148 -11.59 7.59 1.65
C ALA A 148 -12.12 8.75 0.78
N GLN A 149 -13.08 9.52 1.28
CA GLN A 149 -13.61 10.71 0.60
C GLN A 149 -12.52 11.78 0.40
N ARG A 150 -11.64 12.02 1.39
CA ARG A 150 -10.52 12.97 1.26
C ARG A 150 -9.51 12.51 0.21
N ILE A 151 -9.17 11.22 0.20
CA ILE A 151 -8.25 10.65 -0.80
C ILE A 151 -8.87 10.76 -2.20
N GLU A 152 -10.15 10.42 -2.35
CA GLU A 152 -10.86 10.53 -3.62
C GLU A 152 -10.92 11.98 -4.13
N ALA A 153 -11.24 12.94 -3.25
CA ALA A 153 -11.26 14.35 -3.59
C ALA A 153 -9.88 14.86 -4.04
N TYR A 154 -8.83 14.44 -3.35
CA TYR A 154 -7.45 14.76 -3.74
C TYR A 154 -7.11 14.18 -5.11
N ALA A 155 -7.45 12.93 -5.37
CA ALA A 155 -7.15 12.23 -6.62
C ALA A 155 -7.75 12.89 -7.86
N ARG A 156 -8.90 13.58 -7.72
CA ARG A 156 -9.56 14.30 -8.83
C ARG A 156 -8.72 15.44 -9.40
N HIS A 157 -7.83 16.03 -8.60
CA HIS A 157 -7.05 17.20 -8.97
C HIS A 157 -5.54 16.95 -8.96
N ASN A 158 -5.09 15.89 -8.31
CA ASN A 158 -3.69 15.57 -8.10
C ASN A 158 -3.44 14.11 -8.48
N PRO A 159 -3.05 13.82 -9.72
CA PRO A 159 -2.77 12.45 -10.12
C PRO A 159 -1.58 11.89 -9.34
N PHE A 160 -1.75 10.71 -8.77
CA PHE A 160 -0.70 9.94 -8.10
C PHE A 160 -0.81 8.46 -8.48
N ARG A 161 0.26 7.68 -8.34
CA ARG A 161 0.31 6.37 -9.01
C ARG A 161 0.71 5.21 -8.10
N TYR A 162 1.68 5.39 -7.25
CA TYR A 162 2.38 4.26 -6.62
C TYR A 162 1.85 3.93 -5.23
N GLY A 163 1.39 4.93 -4.53
CA GLY A 163 0.94 4.80 -3.16
C GLY A 163 0.66 6.15 -2.51
N PHE A 164 0.23 6.08 -1.27
CA PHE A 164 0.09 7.22 -0.37
C PHE A 164 0.51 6.83 1.04
N LEU A 165 0.84 7.81 1.84
CA LEU A 165 1.20 7.67 3.24
C LEU A 165 0.06 8.20 4.14
N LEU A 166 -0.19 7.50 5.24
CA LEU A 166 -0.99 8.00 6.35
C LEU A 166 -0.05 8.44 7.48
N ARG A 167 -0.25 9.64 8.00
CA ARG A 167 0.65 10.25 9.00
C ARG A 167 0.76 9.42 10.26
N GLY A 168 2.00 9.02 10.59
CA GLY A 168 2.30 8.21 11.76
C GLY A 168 1.71 6.79 11.72
N HIS A 169 1.32 6.30 10.53
CA HIS A 169 0.70 5.01 10.33
C HIS A 169 1.52 4.13 9.39
N GLY A 170 1.48 4.38 8.10
CA GLY A 170 2.19 3.55 7.13
C GLY A 170 1.95 3.91 5.68
N LEU A 171 2.41 3.03 4.81
CA LEU A 171 2.29 3.12 3.35
C LEU A 171 1.17 2.21 2.85
N THR A 172 0.34 2.74 1.95
CA THR A 172 -0.52 1.94 1.08
C THR A 172 -0.03 2.09 -0.36
N CYS A 173 0.34 1.01 -1.02
CA CYS A 173 0.81 1.01 -2.40
C CYS A 173 0.11 -0.07 -3.23
N TRP A 174 0.19 0.04 -4.55
CA TRP A 174 -0.45 -0.91 -5.47
C TRP A 174 0.35 -1.08 -6.76
N GLY A 175 -0.04 -2.08 -7.55
CA GLY A 175 0.46 -2.37 -8.88
C GLY A 175 -0.58 -3.10 -9.72
N ARG A 176 -0.31 -3.28 -11.01
CA ARG A 176 -1.18 -4.01 -11.95
C ARG A 176 -1.35 -5.49 -11.57
N ASP A 177 -0.41 -6.01 -10.83
CA ASP A 177 -0.41 -7.36 -10.27
C ASP A 177 0.38 -7.37 -8.96
N VAL A 178 0.44 -8.53 -8.31
CA VAL A 178 1.15 -8.72 -7.04
C VAL A 178 2.65 -8.43 -7.18
N ASN A 179 3.26 -8.81 -8.30
CA ASN A 179 4.70 -8.61 -8.53
C ASN A 179 5.04 -7.13 -8.67
N GLU A 180 4.24 -6.37 -9.42
CA GLU A 180 4.44 -4.93 -9.55
C GLU A 180 4.16 -4.20 -8.23
N ALA A 181 3.08 -4.56 -7.49
CA ALA A 181 2.80 -4.00 -6.17
C ALA A 181 3.95 -4.27 -5.19
N ARG A 182 4.49 -5.49 -5.17
CA ARG A 182 5.66 -5.86 -4.36
C ARG A 182 6.91 -5.06 -4.76
N ARG A 183 7.15 -4.90 -6.07
CA ARG A 183 8.27 -4.10 -6.57
C ARG A 183 8.15 -2.62 -6.17
N HIS A 184 6.93 -2.06 -6.23
CA HIS A 184 6.67 -0.70 -5.75
C HIS A 184 6.91 -0.59 -4.24
N LEU A 185 6.40 -1.54 -3.45
CA LEU A 185 6.61 -1.56 -2.01
C LEU A 185 8.11 -1.60 -1.65
N GLU A 186 8.86 -2.52 -2.25
CA GLU A 186 10.30 -2.66 -1.98
C GLU A 186 11.09 -1.41 -2.39
N GLY A 187 10.77 -0.85 -3.56
CA GLY A 187 11.39 0.37 -4.06
C GLY A 187 11.08 1.59 -3.19
N LEU A 188 9.81 1.77 -2.79
CA LEU A 188 9.41 2.87 -1.92
C LEU A 188 10.04 2.76 -0.54
N GLU A 189 10.08 1.56 0.06
CA GLU A 189 10.71 1.37 1.37
C GLU A 189 12.21 1.65 1.35
N PHE A 190 12.92 1.24 0.28
CA PHE A 190 14.32 1.62 0.09
C PHE A 190 14.48 3.14 -0.01
N LEU A 191 13.65 3.80 -0.81
CA LEU A 191 13.69 5.26 -0.99
C LEU A 191 13.36 5.99 0.32
N PHE A 192 12.41 5.49 1.09
CA PHE A 192 12.06 6.05 2.40
C PHE A 192 13.21 5.90 3.41
N GLU A 193 13.89 4.77 3.39
CA GLU A 193 15.07 4.59 4.24
C GLU A 193 16.19 5.57 3.86
N CYS A 194 16.49 5.72 2.58
CA CYS A 194 17.46 6.70 2.08
C CYS A 194 17.08 8.12 2.51
N GLU A 195 15.83 8.52 2.31
CA GLU A 195 15.35 9.86 2.66
C GLU A 195 15.40 10.12 4.17
N ARG A 196 15.06 9.13 4.98
CA ARG A 196 15.17 9.21 6.44
C ARG A 196 16.63 9.37 6.88
N GLN A 197 17.54 8.58 6.32
CA GLN A 197 18.97 8.67 6.63
C GLN A 197 19.56 10.01 6.17
N ARG A 198 19.21 10.48 4.96
CA ARG A 198 19.64 11.78 4.46
C ARG A 198 19.24 12.90 5.43
N ARG A 199 17.97 12.93 5.87
CA ARG A 199 17.48 13.97 6.82
C ARG A 199 18.18 13.90 8.17
N LEU A 200 18.54 12.71 8.66
CA LEU A 200 19.30 12.56 9.89
C LEU A 200 20.73 13.08 9.76
N LEU A 201 21.40 12.84 8.63
CA LEU A 201 22.75 13.33 8.37
C LEU A 201 22.80 14.86 8.18
N GLU A 202 21.78 15.44 7.53
CA GLU A 202 21.69 16.89 7.31
C GLU A 202 21.30 17.68 8.57
N ALA A 203 20.74 17.02 9.58
CA ALA A 203 20.38 17.64 10.87
C ALA A 203 21.53 17.70 11.89
N GLN A 204 22.68 17.09 11.57
CA GLN A 204 23.91 17.14 12.37
C GLN A 204 24.76 18.36 12.03
#